data_da87e1537bc010492ac826508a3ce5cc
#
_entry.id   da87e1537bc010492ac826508a3ce5cc
#
_cell.length_a   1.000
_cell.length_b   1.000
_cell.length_c   1.000
_cell.angle_alpha   90.00
_cell.angle_beta   90.00
_cell.angle_gamma   90.00
#
_symmetry.space_group_name_H-M   'P 1'
#
loop_
_entity.id
_entity.type
_entity.pdbx_description
1 polymer ?
#
loop_
_entity_poly.entity_id
_entity_poly.type
_entity_poly.pdbx_seq_one_letter_code
_entity_poly.pdbx_strand_id
1 'polypeptide(L)'
;MSRIKRVVLFQPASAGGNFEYVAIPRQGMLFLSGALAQWEGPNIYEREIWFEDRSGLMDPDKDLEGVDILMVTALINEAPRGYQIAKLAKQFHPEIITIGGGPQMSPLAEEAFNYGDFDVIVNREGEDIIGQLSDVLLEHRGSNRDQYLAKVPGITYRKDGGIVQTQRTGLVAPDFVELPDFRSIKDLNSSNPMVGAVIETIRGCTENCTYCQVIQQFLGYRMISRENEFKRLAQLRDLAADGLIHTAKNGTFQVFISDDLHTPPKRAVKFRDERFARLQGWKDHTEGMNMICQVRAE
;
A
#
# COMPACT_ATOMS: atom_id res chain seq x y z
N MET A 1 -15.21 22.75 11.48
CA MET A 1 -15.97 21.63 10.88
C MET A 1 -14.99 20.80 10.07
N SER A 2 -14.84 19.52 10.39
CA SER A 2 -14.05 18.59 9.58
C SER A 2 -14.62 18.55 8.16
N ARG A 3 -13.76 18.70 7.15
CA ARG A 3 -14.16 18.62 5.75
C ARG A 3 -13.91 17.19 5.25
N ILE A 4 -14.90 16.60 4.61
CA ILE A 4 -14.72 15.33 3.91
C ILE A 4 -13.85 15.60 2.68
N LYS A 5 -12.78 14.81 2.52
CA LYS A 5 -11.82 14.86 1.44
C LYS A 5 -11.80 13.55 0.68
N ARG A 6 -11.97 13.61 -0.63
CA ARG A 6 -11.95 12.41 -1.48
C ARG A 6 -10.51 12.06 -1.85
N VAL A 7 -10.15 10.81 -1.58
CA VAL A 7 -8.81 10.26 -1.85
C VAL A 7 -8.94 9.03 -2.73
N VAL A 8 -8.25 9.04 -3.85
CA VAL A 8 -8.08 7.86 -4.70
C VAL A 8 -6.66 7.31 -4.51
N LEU A 9 -6.57 6.05 -4.09
CA LEU A 9 -5.33 5.30 -4.00
C LEU A 9 -5.24 4.43 -5.26
N PHE A 10 -4.31 4.75 -6.14
CA PHE A 10 -4.25 4.21 -7.49
C PHE A 10 -3.03 3.32 -7.70
N GLN A 11 -3.25 2.16 -8.26
CA GLN A 11 -2.23 1.28 -8.77
C GLN A 11 -2.47 0.97 -10.24
N PRO A 12 -1.53 1.35 -11.12
CA PRO A 12 -1.63 1.09 -12.55
C PRO A 12 -1.66 -0.39 -12.90
N ALA A 13 -2.28 -0.70 -14.03
CA ALA A 13 -2.11 -1.99 -14.69
C ALA A 13 -0.66 -2.16 -15.19
N SER A 14 -0.19 -3.40 -15.21
CA SER A 14 1.11 -3.74 -15.81
C SER A 14 1.11 -3.51 -17.31
N ALA A 15 2.05 -2.73 -17.82
CA ALA A 15 2.23 -2.52 -19.24
C ALA A 15 2.85 -3.77 -19.87
N GLY A 16 2.02 -4.64 -20.41
CA GLY A 16 2.36 -5.76 -21.30
C GLY A 16 3.46 -6.70 -20.79
N GLY A 17 3.18 -7.96 -20.71
CA GLY A 17 4.17 -8.99 -20.37
C GLY A 17 3.61 -10.07 -19.45
N ASN A 18 4.34 -11.16 -19.30
CA ASN A 18 3.95 -12.40 -18.62
C ASN A 18 3.71 -12.29 -17.10
N PHE A 19 3.62 -11.09 -16.54
CA PHE A 19 3.30 -10.83 -15.12
C PHE A 19 1.88 -10.28 -14.92
N GLU A 20 0.98 -10.59 -15.83
CA GLU A 20 -0.43 -10.14 -15.77
C GLU A 20 -1.18 -10.61 -14.52
N TYR A 21 -0.60 -11.45 -13.68
CA TYR A 21 -1.39 -12.20 -12.74
C TYR A 21 -0.83 -12.32 -11.34
N VAL A 22 -0.99 -11.30 -10.60
CA VAL A 22 -1.43 -11.56 -9.24
C VAL A 22 -2.78 -10.86 -9.07
N ALA A 23 -3.87 -11.51 -9.48
CA ALA A 23 -5.24 -11.01 -9.37
C ALA A 23 -5.71 -10.90 -7.89
N ILE A 24 -4.75 -10.66 -6.98
CA ILE A 24 -4.97 -10.37 -5.57
C ILE A 24 -4.64 -8.90 -5.31
N PRO A 25 -5.37 -8.25 -4.40
CA PRO A 25 -5.09 -6.86 -4.04
C PRO A 25 -3.66 -6.70 -3.53
N ARG A 26 -2.97 -5.66 -3.96
CA ARG A 26 -1.65 -5.33 -3.41
C ARG A 26 -1.81 -4.55 -2.11
N GLN A 27 -1.22 -5.06 -1.08
CA GLN A 27 -1.52 -4.62 0.28
C GLN A 27 -1.07 -3.19 0.62
N GLY A 28 -0.06 -2.64 -0.04
CA GLY A 28 0.42 -1.29 0.26
C GLY A 28 -0.70 -0.24 0.25
N MET A 29 -1.60 -0.28 -0.76
CA MET A 29 -2.74 0.62 -0.82
C MET A 29 -3.80 0.31 0.24
N LEU A 30 -3.99 -0.96 0.59
CA LEU A 30 -4.92 -1.36 1.66
C LEU A 30 -4.47 -0.83 3.02
N PHE A 31 -3.16 -0.85 3.30
CA PHE A 31 -2.60 -0.30 4.54
C PHE A 31 -2.61 1.23 4.58
N LEU A 32 -2.31 1.90 3.47
CA LEU A 32 -2.40 3.37 3.42
C LEU A 32 -3.86 3.84 3.58
N SER A 33 -4.82 3.14 2.96
CA SER A 33 -6.25 3.42 3.16
C SER A 33 -6.67 3.18 4.61
N GLY A 34 -6.22 2.08 5.23
CA GLY A 34 -6.44 1.82 6.65
C GLY A 34 -5.84 2.90 7.55
N ALA A 35 -4.64 3.38 7.24
CA ALA A 35 -3.99 4.48 7.97
C ALA A 35 -4.79 5.78 7.89
N LEU A 36 -5.32 6.11 6.71
CA LEU A 36 -6.22 7.27 6.54
C LEU A 36 -7.56 7.09 7.25
N ALA A 37 -8.07 5.84 7.33
CA ALA A 37 -9.31 5.54 8.04
C ALA A 37 -9.21 5.79 9.54
N GLN A 38 -8.05 5.51 10.14
CA GLN A 38 -7.79 5.69 11.57
C GLN A 38 -7.19 7.06 11.91
N TRP A 39 -6.99 7.94 10.91
CA TRP A 39 -6.39 9.25 11.13
C TRP A 39 -7.34 10.17 11.93
N GLU A 40 -6.85 10.75 13.01
CA GLU A 40 -7.60 11.64 13.91
C GLU A 40 -7.29 13.15 13.68
N GLY A 41 -6.87 13.50 12.47
CA GLY A 41 -6.57 14.90 12.08
C GLY A 41 -7.83 15.72 11.76
N PRO A 42 -7.63 16.94 11.23
CA PRO A 42 -8.72 17.89 10.95
C PRO A 42 -9.63 17.45 9.78
N ASN A 43 -9.13 16.60 8.88
CA ASN A 43 -9.88 16.13 7.72
C ASN A 43 -10.33 14.68 7.89
N ILE A 44 -11.51 14.39 7.35
CA ILE A 44 -12.04 13.01 7.20
C ILE A 44 -11.81 12.61 5.75
N TYR A 45 -11.25 11.44 5.55
CA TYR A 45 -10.92 10.95 4.22
C TYR A 45 -11.94 9.92 3.74
N GLU A 46 -12.69 10.24 2.68
CA GLU A 46 -13.43 9.28 1.87
C GLU A 46 -12.45 8.65 0.87
N ARG A 47 -12.26 7.33 0.95
CA ARG A 47 -11.19 6.61 0.27
C ARG A 47 -11.74 5.64 -0.74
N GLU A 48 -11.11 5.60 -1.93
CA GLU A 48 -11.33 4.60 -2.96
C GLU A 48 -9.98 4.02 -3.40
N ILE A 49 -9.87 2.70 -3.45
CA ILE A 49 -8.66 2.01 -3.92
C ILE A 49 -8.94 1.49 -5.33
N TRP A 50 -8.22 2.02 -6.30
CA TRP A 50 -8.33 1.64 -7.71
C TRP A 50 -7.14 0.79 -8.15
N PHE A 51 -7.37 -0.49 -8.35
CA PHE A 51 -6.45 -1.40 -9.03
C PHE A 51 -6.87 -1.50 -10.49
N GLU A 52 -6.11 -0.93 -11.44
CA GLU A 52 -6.49 -0.90 -12.86
C GLU A 52 -6.69 -2.31 -13.46
N ASP A 53 -5.91 -3.29 -13.02
CA ASP A 53 -6.05 -4.70 -13.45
C ASP A 53 -7.43 -5.28 -13.11
N ARG A 54 -8.09 -4.73 -12.10
CA ARG A 54 -9.39 -5.18 -11.62
C ARG A 54 -10.55 -4.27 -12.05
N SER A 55 -10.39 -2.97 -11.85
CA SER A 55 -11.47 -1.99 -11.98
C SER A 55 -11.50 -1.33 -13.36
N GLY A 56 -10.61 -1.75 -14.27
CA GLY A 56 -10.48 -1.16 -15.61
C GLY A 56 -9.62 0.10 -15.63
N LEU A 57 -9.25 0.52 -16.84
CA LEU A 57 -8.37 1.66 -17.05
C LEU A 57 -9.02 2.96 -16.58
N MET A 58 -8.27 3.73 -15.81
CA MET A 58 -8.69 5.05 -15.34
C MET A 58 -8.69 6.06 -16.47
N ASP A 59 -9.79 6.80 -16.62
CA ASP A 59 -9.90 8.03 -17.40
C ASP A 59 -9.71 9.24 -16.45
N PRO A 60 -8.51 9.86 -16.42
CA PRO A 60 -8.22 10.90 -15.44
C PRO A 60 -9.13 12.13 -15.51
N ASP A 61 -9.70 12.43 -16.68
CA ASP A 61 -10.61 13.56 -16.86
C ASP A 61 -11.93 13.34 -16.11
N LYS A 62 -12.48 12.12 -16.19
CA LYS A 62 -13.80 11.82 -15.63
C LYS A 62 -13.71 11.23 -14.22
N ASP A 63 -12.80 10.27 -14.04
CA ASP A 63 -12.75 9.46 -12.83
C ASP A 63 -12.17 10.22 -11.64
N LEU A 64 -11.38 11.28 -11.89
CA LEU A 64 -10.80 12.12 -10.85
C LEU A 64 -11.58 13.43 -10.61
N GLU A 65 -12.75 13.60 -11.21
CA GLU A 65 -13.61 14.75 -10.93
C GLU A 65 -13.98 14.82 -9.44
N GLY A 66 -13.66 15.94 -8.79
CA GLY A 66 -13.91 16.17 -7.38
C GLY A 66 -13.03 15.38 -6.42
N VAL A 67 -11.95 14.76 -6.89
CA VAL A 67 -10.93 14.11 -6.05
C VAL A 67 -9.95 15.16 -5.53
N ASP A 68 -9.73 15.19 -4.21
CA ASP A 68 -8.79 16.11 -3.56
C ASP A 68 -7.35 15.61 -3.65
N ILE A 69 -7.14 14.29 -3.49
CA ILE A 69 -5.81 13.66 -3.45
C ILE A 69 -5.80 12.40 -4.30
N LEU A 70 -4.81 12.29 -5.19
CA LEU A 70 -4.46 11.07 -5.91
C LEU A 70 -3.14 10.52 -5.35
N MET A 71 -3.17 9.31 -4.82
CA MET A 71 -1.99 8.59 -4.36
C MET A 71 -1.64 7.49 -5.35
N VAL A 72 -0.41 7.46 -5.84
CA VAL A 72 0.03 6.52 -6.87
C VAL A 72 1.16 5.65 -6.34
N THR A 73 1.00 4.33 -6.43
CA THR A 73 2.11 3.37 -6.25
C THR A 73 2.34 2.62 -7.55
N ALA A 74 3.57 2.19 -7.77
CA ALA A 74 3.89 1.39 -8.95
C ALA A 74 5.10 0.48 -8.71
N LEU A 75 5.12 -0.65 -9.40
CA LEU A 75 6.32 -1.42 -9.69
C LEU A 75 6.98 -0.86 -10.96
N ILE A 76 8.17 -1.33 -11.30
CA ILE A 76 8.94 -0.84 -12.44
C ILE A 76 8.17 -0.91 -13.78
N ASN A 77 7.45 -1.98 -14.00
CA ASN A 77 6.63 -2.21 -15.21
C ASN A 77 5.31 -1.42 -15.24
N GLU A 78 4.90 -0.86 -14.12
CA GLU A 78 3.69 -0.05 -13.94
C GLU A 78 3.99 1.45 -13.93
N ALA A 79 5.23 1.82 -13.62
CA ALA A 79 5.64 3.20 -13.40
C ALA A 79 5.32 4.14 -14.59
N PRO A 80 5.55 3.78 -15.86
CA PRO A 80 5.19 4.65 -16.97
C PRO A 80 3.71 5.06 -16.96
N ARG A 81 2.80 4.11 -16.65
CA ARG A 81 1.37 4.40 -16.53
C ARG A 81 1.07 5.25 -15.29
N GLY A 82 1.72 4.97 -14.16
CA GLY A 82 1.58 5.77 -12.95
C GLY A 82 2.00 7.23 -13.17
N TYR A 83 3.12 7.46 -13.85
CA TYR A 83 3.59 8.81 -14.21
C TYR A 83 2.62 9.51 -15.16
N GLN A 84 2.13 8.79 -16.16
CA GLN A 84 1.14 9.32 -17.09
C GLN A 84 -0.13 9.79 -16.36
N ILE A 85 -0.67 8.96 -15.47
CA ILE A 85 -1.89 9.28 -14.70
C ILE A 85 -1.67 10.50 -13.80
N ALA A 86 -0.56 10.58 -13.07
CA ALA A 86 -0.26 11.74 -12.24
C ALA A 86 -0.19 13.04 -13.06
N LYS A 87 0.44 12.99 -14.23
CA LYS A 87 0.53 14.14 -15.15
C LYS A 87 -0.83 14.56 -15.71
N LEU A 88 -1.63 13.60 -16.20
CA LEU A 88 -2.97 13.87 -16.73
C LEU A 88 -3.91 14.36 -15.62
N ALA A 89 -3.80 13.83 -14.40
CA ALA A 89 -4.56 14.31 -13.25
C ALA A 89 -4.35 15.82 -13.02
N LYS A 90 -3.11 16.28 -13.02
CA LYS A 90 -2.79 17.72 -12.89
C LYS A 90 -3.24 18.53 -14.10
N GLN A 91 -3.22 17.95 -15.29
CA GLN A 91 -3.65 18.63 -16.52
C GLN A 91 -5.17 18.89 -16.53
N PHE A 92 -5.98 17.90 -16.14
CA PHE A 92 -7.42 18.00 -16.12
C PHE A 92 -7.97 18.63 -14.84
N HIS A 93 -7.30 18.37 -13.71
CA HIS A 93 -7.68 18.84 -12.38
C HIS A 93 -6.48 19.54 -11.71
N PRO A 94 -6.14 20.79 -12.07
CA PRO A 94 -4.92 21.47 -11.57
C PRO A 94 -4.80 21.55 -10.05
N GLU A 95 -5.92 21.53 -9.34
CA GLU A 95 -5.97 21.61 -7.86
C GLU A 95 -5.79 20.25 -7.16
N ILE A 96 -5.77 19.12 -7.91
CA ILE A 96 -5.58 17.81 -7.31
C ILE A 96 -4.19 17.70 -6.71
N ILE A 97 -4.09 17.14 -5.51
CA ILE A 97 -2.81 16.81 -4.89
C ILE A 97 -2.38 15.43 -5.38
N THR A 98 -1.12 15.30 -5.80
CA THR A 98 -0.57 14.04 -6.30
C THR A 98 0.57 13.58 -5.39
N ILE A 99 0.42 12.40 -4.79
CA ILE A 99 1.40 11.78 -3.92
C ILE A 99 1.89 10.48 -4.57
N GLY A 100 3.18 10.37 -4.81
CA GLY A 100 3.79 9.14 -5.31
C GLY A 100 4.46 8.35 -4.17
N GLY A 101 4.66 7.06 -4.38
CA GLY A 101 5.38 6.22 -3.44
C GLY A 101 5.58 4.79 -3.93
N GLY A 102 5.91 3.90 -3.00
CA GLY A 102 6.10 2.48 -3.28
C GLY A 102 7.46 2.12 -3.88
N PRO A 103 7.62 0.87 -4.34
CA PRO A 103 8.94 0.31 -4.66
C PRO A 103 9.69 1.03 -5.77
N GLN A 104 9.00 1.55 -6.80
CA GLN A 104 9.68 2.24 -7.91
C GLN A 104 9.97 3.70 -7.57
N MET A 105 8.98 4.45 -7.07
CA MET A 105 9.11 5.90 -6.92
C MET A 105 9.92 6.30 -5.68
N SER A 106 9.88 5.50 -4.61
CA SER A 106 10.60 5.77 -3.38
C SER A 106 12.12 5.89 -3.57
N PRO A 107 12.83 4.95 -4.22
CA PRO A 107 14.25 5.08 -4.50
C PRO A 107 14.57 6.00 -5.69
N LEU A 108 13.63 6.24 -6.59
CA LEU A 108 13.80 6.99 -7.83
C LEU A 108 12.91 8.23 -7.89
N ALA A 109 12.87 8.99 -6.79
CA ALA A 109 12.01 10.17 -6.66
C ALA A 109 12.28 11.22 -7.76
N GLU A 110 13.53 11.41 -8.17
CA GLU A 110 13.89 12.32 -9.25
C GLU A 110 13.27 11.90 -10.58
N GLU A 111 13.31 10.61 -10.91
CA GLU A 111 12.64 10.05 -12.09
C GLU A 111 11.13 10.31 -12.03
N ALA A 112 10.51 10.02 -10.87
CA ALA A 112 9.09 10.23 -10.67
C ALA A 112 8.68 11.71 -10.88
N PHE A 113 9.48 12.66 -10.40
CA PHE A 113 9.25 14.08 -10.64
C PHE A 113 9.50 14.52 -12.09
N ASN A 114 10.37 13.85 -12.82
CA ASN A 114 10.69 14.22 -14.20
C ASN A 114 9.64 13.71 -15.20
N TYR A 115 9.04 12.56 -14.92
CA TYR A 115 8.08 11.93 -15.83
C TYR A 115 6.63 12.06 -15.38
N GLY A 116 6.37 12.22 -14.08
CA GLY A 116 5.06 12.48 -13.49
C GLY A 116 4.96 13.86 -12.84
N ASP A 117 3.76 14.33 -12.62
CA ASP A 117 3.50 15.60 -11.93
C ASP A 117 3.11 15.34 -10.47
N PHE A 118 4.11 14.95 -9.66
CA PHE A 118 3.91 14.70 -8.23
C PHE A 118 4.21 15.93 -7.39
N ASP A 119 3.38 16.16 -6.37
CA ASP A 119 3.65 17.16 -5.33
C ASP A 119 4.70 16.67 -4.35
N VAL A 120 4.63 15.39 -3.98
CA VAL A 120 5.50 14.74 -2.99
C VAL A 120 5.66 13.26 -3.34
N ILE A 121 6.84 12.70 -3.05
CA ILE A 121 7.10 11.26 -3.04
C ILE A 121 7.30 10.81 -1.60
N VAL A 122 6.54 9.80 -1.16
CA VAL A 122 6.73 9.14 0.13
C VAL A 122 7.83 8.09 0.01
N ASN A 123 8.82 8.19 0.89
CA ASN A 123 9.96 7.28 0.90
C ASN A 123 9.70 6.10 1.83
N ARG A 124 9.83 4.88 1.32
CA ARG A 124 9.64 3.63 2.07
C ARG A 124 8.18 3.45 2.53
N GLU A 125 7.99 3.23 3.83
CA GLU A 125 6.69 3.01 4.46
C GLU A 125 6.01 4.36 4.75
N GLY A 126 4.74 4.49 4.44
CA GLY A 126 4.00 5.75 4.52
C GLY A 126 2.87 5.78 5.55
N GLU A 127 2.55 4.64 6.17
CA GLU A 127 1.33 4.48 6.96
C GLU A 127 1.24 5.45 8.15
N ASP A 128 2.36 5.74 8.82
CA ASP A 128 2.42 6.61 9.99
C ASP A 128 2.47 8.11 9.65
N ILE A 129 2.68 8.45 8.38
CA ILE A 129 2.81 9.87 7.96
C ILE A 129 1.72 10.31 6.99
N ILE A 130 1.02 9.38 6.32
CA ILE A 130 0.14 9.71 5.19
C ILE A 130 -1.01 10.65 5.58
N GLY A 131 -1.57 10.50 6.79
CA GLY A 131 -2.60 11.39 7.31
C GLY A 131 -2.06 12.80 7.52
N GLN A 132 -0.95 12.95 8.25
CA GLN A 132 -0.29 14.23 8.46
C GLN A 132 0.12 14.90 7.14
N LEU A 133 0.72 14.13 6.23
CA LEU A 133 1.13 14.65 4.92
C LEU A 133 -0.05 15.17 4.12
N SER A 134 -1.15 14.41 4.10
CA SER A 134 -2.38 14.79 3.41
C SER A 134 -2.96 16.09 3.94
N ASP A 135 -3.03 16.24 5.26
CA ASP A 135 -3.49 17.48 5.90
C ASP A 135 -2.58 18.66 5.56
N VAL A 136 -1.26 18.49 5.64
CA VAL A 136 -0.28 19.54 5.29
C VAL A 136 -0.44 20.01 3.86
N LEU A 137 -0.61 19.09 2.91
CA LEU A 137 -0.77 19.41 1.50
C LEU A 137 -2.11 20.10 1.19
N LEU A 138 -3.18 19.75 1.90
CA LEU A 138 -4.50 20.36 1.77
C LEU A 138 -4.56 21.78 2.36
N GLU A 139 -3.92 22.00 3.50
CA GLU A 139 -3.98 23.25 4.24
C GLU A 139 -2.97 24.29 3.74
N HIS A 140 -1.83 23.85 3.22
CA HIS A 140 -0.71 24.73 2.86
C HIS A 140 -0.37 24.64 1.37
N ARG A 141 -1.19 25.24 0.53
CA ARG A 141 -1.01 25.27 -0.95
C ARG A 141 -0.15 26.45 -1.44
N GLY A 142 0.18 27.40 -0.58
CA GLY A 142 0.89 28.63 -0.91
C GLY A 142 2.41 28.54 -0.75
N SER A 143 3.06 29.70 -0.81
CA SER A 143 4.53 29.86 -0.75
C SER A 143 5.19 29.40 0.57
N ASN A 144 4.41 29.17 1.61
CA ASN A 144 4.89 28.65 2.90
C ASN A 144 4.79 27.11 3.02
N ARG A 145 4.31 26.41 1.99
CA ARG A 145 4.14 24.94 1.97
C ARG A 145 5.40 24.20 2.39
N ASP A 146 6.56 24.64 1.91
CA ASP A 146 7.84 23.95 2.15
C ASP A 146 8.25 23.93 3.63
N GLN A 147 7.87 24.96 4.42
CA GLN A 147 8.16 24.98 5.86
C GLN A 147 7.38 23.90 6.62
N TYR A 148 6.21 23.50 6.11
CA TYR A 148 5.40 22.44 6.70
C TYR A 148 5.84 21.06 6.19
N LEU A 149 6.16 20.94 4.91
CA LEU A 149 6.70 19.70 4.33
C LEU A 149 8.04 19.31 4.99
N ALA A 150 8.88 20.29 5.31
CA ALA A 150 10.15 20.03 6.00
C ALA A 150 9.99 19.38 7.39
N LYS A 151 8.78 19.40 7.97
CA LYS A 151 8.47 18.77 9.26
C LYS A 151 7.86 17.37 9.12
N VAL A 152 7.50 16.95 7.90
CA VAL A 152 7.00 15.60 7.65
C VAL A 152 8.19 14.69 7.36
N PRO A 153 8.43 13.64 8.15
CA PRO A 153 9.58 12.76 7.94
C PRO A 153 9.36 11.82 6.75
N GLY A 154 10.45 11.45 6.08
CA GLY A 154 10.43 10.38 5.07
C GLY A 154 9.71 10.75 3.77
N ILE A 155 9.79 11.99 3.35
CA ILE A 155 9.26 12.46 2.08
C ILE A 155 10.34 13.11 1.22
N THR A 156 10.09 13.17 -0.07
CA THR A 156 10.88 13.92 -1.05
C THR A 156 9.96 14.88 -1.80
N TYR A 157 10.37 16.13 -1.97
CA TYR A 157 9.61 17.15 -2.69
C TYR A 157 10.53 18.13 -3.43
N ARG A 158 9.98 18.85 -4.42
CA ARG A 158 10.72 19.88 -5.16
C ARG A 158 10.73 21.18 -4.38
N LYS A 159 11.92 21.84 -4.31
CA LYS A 159 12.09 23.16 -3.72
C LYS A 159 13.18 23.93 -4.49
N ASP A 160 12.90 25.16 -4.87
CA ASP A 160 13.85 26.08 -5.51
C ASP A 160 14.57 25.46 -6.74
N GLY A 161 13.86 24.65 -7.53
CA GLY A 161 14.42 23.95 -8.70
C GLY A 161 15.23 22.68 -8.38
N GLY A 162 15.44 22.38 -7.09
CA GLY A 162 16.11 21.17 -6.61
C GLY A 162 15.14 20.16 -5.98
N ILE A 163 15.71 19.12 -5.38
CA ILE A 163 15.00 18.09 -4.65
C ILE A 163 15.45 18.09 -3.19
N VAL A 164 14.48 18.10 -2.28
CA VAL A 164 14.69 18.02 -0.84
C VAL A 164 14.12 16.71 -0.34
N GLN A 165 14.92 15.97 0.42
CA GLN A 165 14.49 14.77 1.12
C GLN A 165 14.54 14.99 2.62
N THR A 166 13.42 14.76 3.32
CA THR A 166 13.38 14.77 4.77
C THR A 166 13.85 13.44 5.33
N GLN A 167 14.60 13.49 6.42
CA GLN A 167 15.07 12.27 7.07
C GLN A 167 13.95 11.57 7.83
N ARG A 168 13.97 10.24 7.79
CA ARG A 168 13.11 9.40 8.61
C ARG A 168 13.94 8.73 9.69
N THR A 169 13.58 8.93 10.94
CA THR A 169 14.22 8.32 12.10
C THR A 169 13.28 7.31 12.72
N GLY A 170 13.28 6.09 12.26
CA GLY A 170 12.44 5.03 12.83
C GLY A 170 11.76 4.18 11.76
N LEU A 171 11.15 3.13 12.23
CA LEU A 171 10.42 2.16 11.41
C LEU A 171 8.94 2.24 11.77
N VAL A 172 8.08 2.03 10.78
CA VAL A 172 6.64 1.86 11.04
C VAL A 172 6.45 0.55 11.80
N ALA A 173 5.73 0.60 12.92
CA ALA A 173 5.36 -0.64 13.60
C ALA A 173 4.45 -1.47 12.66
N PRO A 174 4.69 -2.78 12.48
CA PRO A 174 3.84 -3.60 11.61
C PRO A 174 2.37 -3.63 12.05
N ASP A 175 2.12 -3.32 13.31
CA ASP A 175 0.78 -3.20 13.89
C ASP A 175 0.19 -1.78 13.81
N PHE A 176 0.87 -0.83 13.20
CA PHE A 176 0.40 0.56 13.09
C PHE A 176 -1.00 0.64 12.47
N VAL A 177 -1.24 -0.15 11.43
CA VAL A 177 -2.56 -0.38 10.87
C VAL A 177 -3.03 -1.76 11.28
N GLU A 178 -4.06 -1.82 12.13
CA GLU A 178 -4.58 -3.08 12.63
C GLU A 178 -5.14 -3.95 11.50
N LEU A 179 -6.04 -3.38 10.71
CA LEU A 179 -6.71 -4.06 9.60
C LEU A 179 -6.51 -3.32 8.27
N PRO A 180 -6.07 -4.01 7.21
CA PRO A 180 -6.05 -3.45 5.85
C PRO A 180 -7.48 -3.18 5.36
N ASP A 181 -7.65 -2.08 4.61
CA ASP A 181 -8.97 -1.61 4.17
C ASP A 181 -9.37 -2.24 2.82
N PHE A 182 -9.87 -3.46 2.84
CA PHE A 182 -10.38 -4.11 1.63
C PHE A 182 -11.67 -3.51 1.10
N ARG A 183 -12.50 -2.94 2.00
CA ARG A 183 -13.85 -2.48 1.62
C ARG A 183 -13.85 -1.19 0.79
N SER A 184 -12.74 -0.45 0.81
CA SER A 184 -12.53 0.71 -0.06
C SER A 184 -12.06 0.36 -1.48
N ILE A 185 -11.89 -0.92 -1.82
CA ILE A 185 -11.56 -1.34 -3.19
C ILE A 185 -12.74 -1.01 -4.11
N LYS A 186 -12.44 -0.26 -5.18
CA LYS A 186 -13.41 0.12 -6.20
C LYS A 186 -14.11 -1.09 -6.80
N ASP A 187 -15.43 -1.00 -6.92
CA ASP A 187 -16.32 -2.02 -7.50
C ASP A 187 -16.27 -3.38 -6.80
N LEU A 188 -15.76 -3.45 -5.56
CA LEU A 188 -15.77 -4.66 -4.78
C LEU A 188 -17.18 -4.94 -4.25
N ASN A 189 -17.79 -6.03 -4.69
CA ASN A 189 -19.10 -6.50 -4.24
C ASN A 189 -19.25 -8.01 -4.53
N SER A 190 -20.36 -8.60 -4.12
CA SER A 190 -20.61 -10.04 -4.29
C SER A 190 -20.77 -10.50 -5.74
N SER A 191 -21.06 -9.59 -6.67
CA SER A 191 -21.09 -9.86 -8.11
C SER A 191 -19.72 -9.69 -8.78
N ASN A 192 -18.81 -9.00 -8.12
CA ASN A 192 -17.43 -8.77 -8.54
C ASN A 192 -16.48 -8.96 -7.34
N PRO A 193 -16.34 -10.19 -6.81
CA PRO A 193 -15.47 -10.48 -5.67
C PRO A 193 -13.99 -10.45 -6.06
N MET A 194 -13.10 -10.36 -5.08
CA MET A 194 -11.68 -10.63 -5.28
C MET A 194 -11.47 -12.10 -5.63
N VAL A 195 -10.55 -12.39 -6.55
CA VAL A 195 -10.17 -13.79 -6.92
C VAL A 195 -9.51 -14.49 -5.74
N GLY A 196 -8.75 -13.75 -4.95
CA GLY A 196 -8.14 -14.19 -3.71
C GLY A 196 -7.83 -13.01 -2.81
N ALA A 197 -7.51 -13.27 -1.57
CA ALA A 197 -7.13 -12.27 -0.59
C ALA A 197 -5.63 -12.27 -0.32
N VAL A 198 -5.15 -11.24 0.35
CA VAL A 198 -3.75 -11.10 0.77
C VAL A 198 -3.69 -10.90 2.28
N ILE A 199 -2.69 -11.49 2.91
CA ILE A 199 -2.33 -11.25 4.31
C ILE A 199 -0.84 -10.99 4.44
N GLU A 200 -0.46 -9.94 5.17
CA GLU A 200 0.90 -9.70 5.63
C GLU A 200 0.97 -10.00 7.11
N THR A 201 1.95 -10.78 7.50
CA THR A 201 2.22 -11.09 8.90
C THR A 201 3.66 -10.76 9.29
N ILE A 202 4.50 -10.54 8.29
CA ILE A 202 5.91 -10.19 8.43
C ILE A 202 6.26 -9.13 7.40
N ARG A 203 6.99 -8.12 7.83
CA ARG A 203 7.52 -7.07 6.98
C ARG A 203 9.05 -7.07 7.02
N GLY A 204 9.68 -7.08 5.85
CA GLY A 204 11.12 -7.11 5.70
C GLY A 204 11.73 -8.51 5.77
N CYS A 205 13.05 -8.58 5.68
CA CYS A 205 13.78 -9.81 5.48
C CYS A 205 15.04 -9.87 6.35
N THR A 206 15.47 -11.08 6.74
CA THR A 206 16.73 -11.33 7.45
C THR A 206 17.94 -11.41 6.51
N GLU A 207 17.70 -11.42 5.21
CA GLU A 207 18.72 -11.58 4.19
C GLU A 207 19.21 -10.22 3.68
N ASN A 208 20.42 -10.21 3.09
CA ASN A 208 21.03 -9.03 2.52
C ASN A 208 21.41 -9.30 1.05
N CYS A 209 20.42 -9.67 0.23
CA CYS A 209 20.63 -9.95 -1.19
C CYS A 209 20.88 -8.64 -1.95
N THR A 210 22.00 -8.54 -2.67
CA THR A 210 22.46 -7.31 -3.33
C THR A 210 21.50 -6.77 -4.41
N TYR A 211 20.67 -7.62 -4.96
CA TYR A 211 19.66 -7.28 -5.99
C TYR A 211 18.26 -7.01 -5.40
N CYS A 212 18.06 -7.27 -4.11
CA CYS A 212 16.72 -7.22 -3.51
C CYS A 212 16.41 -5.86 -2.92
N GLN A 213 15.30 -5.27 -3.36
CA GLN A 213 14.84 -3.98 -2.90
C GLN A 213 14.18 -4.02 -1.51
N VAL A 214 13.71 -5.19 -1.07
CA VAL A 214 12.99 -5.35 0.21
C VAL A 214 13.78 -4.78 1.38
N ILE A 215 15.10 -5.02 1.44
CA ILE A 215 15.97 -4.52 2.51
C ILE A 215 16.16 -2.99 2.50
N GLN A 216 15.86 -2.34 1.38
CA GLN A 216 15.87 -0.88 1.25
C GLN A 216 14.50 -0.28 1.57
N GLN A 217 13.44 -0.99 1.19
CA GLN A 217 12.04 -0.58 1.41
C GLN A 217 11.63 -0.81 2.86
N PHE A 218 11.87 -2.02 3.38
CA PHE A 218 11.46 -2.48 4.70
C PHE A 218 12.70 -2.86 5.52
N LEU A 219 13.12 -2.01 6.43
CA LEU A 219 14.28 -2.28 7.27
C LEU A 219 13.96 -3.33 8.35
N GLY A 220 14.86 -4.30 8.51
CA GLY A 220 14.76 -5.35 9.50
C GLY A 220 13.75 -6.45 9.16
N TYR A 221 13.50 -7.32 10.11
CA TYR A 221 12.52 -8.41 10.04
C TYR A 221 11.54 -8.22 11.18
N ARG A 222 10.32 -7.80 10.88
CA ARG A 222 9.34 -7.37 11.88
C ARG A 222 8.06 -8.17 11.71
N MET A 223 7.66 -8.89 12.75
CA MET A 223 6.39 -9.60 12.79
C MET A 223 5.31 -8.72 13.44
N ILE A 224 4.09 -8.82 12.93
CA ILE A 224 2.93 -8.23 13.60
C ILE A 224 2.67 -8.92 14.94
N SER A 225 1.88 -8.32 15.81
CA SER A 225 1.43 -8.99 17.03
C SER A 225 0.55 -10.20 16.69
N ARG A 226 0.54 -11.20 17.59
CA ARG A 226 -0.30 -12.39 17.42
C ARG A 226 -1.80 -12.04 17.42
N GLU A 227 -2.16 -11.04 18.17
CA GLU A 227 -3.53 -10.53 18.20
C GLU A 227 -3.97 -10.02 16.83
N ASN A 228 -3.16 -9.16 16.20
CA ASN A 228 -3.46 -8.61 14.87
C ASN A 228 -3.36 -9.68 13.77
N GLU A 229 -2.49 -10.66 13.92
CA GLU A 229 -2.44 -11.84 13.05
C GLU A 229 -3.81 -12.53 12.99
N PHE A 230 -4.42 -12.79 14.14
CA PHE A 230 -5.74 -13.42 14.23
C PHE A 230 -6.88 -12.50 13.78
N LYS A 231 -6.82 -11.21 14.08
CA LYS A 231 -7.79 -10.22 13.59
C LYS A 231 -7.79 -10.16 12.05
N ARG A 232 -6.61 -10.15 11.42
CA ARG A 232 -6.49 -10.16 9.96
C ARG A 232 -7.03 -11.46 9.34
N LEU A 233 -6.74 -12.62 9.94
CA LEU A 233 -7.34 -13.90 9.51
C LEU A 233 -8.86 -13.90 9.66
N ALA A 234 -9.39 -13.36 10.76
CA ALA A 234 -10.83 -13.23 10.96
C ALA A 234 -11.46 -12.32 9.90
N GLN A 235 -10.84 -11.15 9.62
CA GLN A 235 -11.30 -10.25 8.56
C GLN A 235 -11.44 -10.95 7.19
N LEU A 236 -10.50 -11.82 6.83
CA LEU A 236 -10.57 -12.54 5.55
C LEU A 236 -11.75 -13.52 5.52
N ARG A 237 -12.08 -14.17 6.64
CA ARG A 237 -13.27 -15.02 6.74
C ARG A 237 -14.56 -14.22 6.61
N ASP A 238 -14.62 -13.05 7.26
CA ASP A 238 -15.78 -12.17 7.17
C ASP A 238 -15.98 -11.67 5.73
N LEU A 239 -14.90 -11.28 5.04
CA LEU A 239 -14.96 -10.88 3.64
C LEU A 239 -15.42 -12.03 2.72
N ALA A 240 -14.99 -13.26 2.99
CA ALA A 240 -15.44 -14.42 2.24
C ALA A 240 -16.92 -14.75 2.52
N ALA A 241 -17.36 -14.63 3.78
CA ALA A 241 -18.76 -14.81 4.18
C ALA A 241 -19.70 -13.75 3.56
N ASP A 242 -19.19 -12.52 3.40
CA ASP A 242 -19.90 -11.43 2.71
C ASP A 242 -19.90 -11.58 1.18
N GLY A 243 -19.26 -12.63 0.65
CA GLY A 243 -19.13 -12.86 -0.79
C GLY A 243 -18.15 -11.92 -1.50
N LEU A 244 -17.27 -11.23 -0.77
CA LEU A 244 -16.29 -10.30 -1.33
C LEU A 244 -14.98 -10.98 -1.77
N ILE A 245 -14.81 -12.27 -1.43
CA ILE A 245 -13.73 -13.13 -1.92
C ILE A 245 -14.37 -14.31 -2.64
N HIS A 246 -13.87 -14.66 -3.83
CA HIS A 246 -14.34 -15.81 -4.57
C HIS A 246 -14.13 -17.10 -3.77
N THR A 247 -15.22 -17.80 -3.51
CA THR A 247 -15.23 -19.04 -2.74
C THR A 247 -15.56 -20.22 -3.68
N ALA A 248 -14.75 -21.25 -3.66
CA ALA A 248 -14.97 -22.46 -4.43
C ALA A 248 -16.20 -23.25 -3.91
N LYS A 249 -16.70 -24.20 -4.70
CA LYS A 249 -17.89 -25.03 -4.34
C LYS A 249 -17.73 -25.80 -3.02
N ASN A 250 -16.52 -26.11 -2.62
CA ASN A 250 -16.21 -26.77 -1.35
C ASN A 250 -16.07 -25.81 -0.16
N GLY A 251 -16.38 -24.53 -0.34
CA GLY A 251 -16.29 -23.49 0.70
C GLY A 251 -14.89 -22.91 0.92
N THR A 252 -13.91 -23.27 0.09
CA THR A 252 -12.54 -22.76 0.26
C THR A 252 -12.26 -21.52 -0.61
N PHE A 253 -11.36 -20.64 -0.14
CA PHE A 253 -10.90 -19.46 -0.87
C PHE A 253 -9.38 -19.30 -0.79
N GLN A 254 -8.81 -18.57 -1.73
CA GLN A 254 -7.36 -18.38 -1.85
C GLN A 254 -6.88 -17.22 -0.98
N VAL A 255 -5.80 -17.44 -0.24
CA VAL A 255 -5.11 -16.41 0.56
C VAL A 255 -3.62 -16.45 0.24
N PHE A 256 -3.10 -15.35 -0.28
CA PHE A 256 -1.68 -15.18 -0.50
C PHE A 256 -1.03 -14.50 0.71
N ILE A 257 -0.01 -15.16 1.27
CA ILE A 257 0.81 -14.59 2.32
C ILE A 257 1.91 -13.77 1.64
N SER A 258 1.81 -12.45 1.75
CA SER A 258 2.71 -11.51 1.07
C SER A 258 3.95 -11.15 1.87
N ASP A 259 4.27 -11.95 2.88
CA ASP A 259 5.49 -11.78 3.67
C ASP A 259 6.74 -11.80 2.76
N ASP A 260 7.62 -10.83 2.93
CA ASP A 260 8.89 -10.76 2.18
C ASP A 260 9.78 -11.98 2.42
N LEU A 261 9.69 -12.55 3.62
CA LEU A 261 10.33 -13.81 4.00
C LEU A 261 9.44 -14.53 5.01
N HIS A 262 8.57 -15.40 4.51
CA HIS A 262 7.58 -16.09 5.36
C HIS A 262 8.23 -17.02 6.39
N THR A 263 9.30 -17.72 6.01
CA THR A 263 10.04 -18.62 6.91
C THR A 263 11.52 -18.21 6.94
N PRO A 264 12.03 -17.74 8.08
CA PRO A 264 13.45 -17.40 8.23
C PRO A 264 14.37 -18.60 8.02
N PRO A 265 15.60 -18.38 7.51
CA PRO A 265 16.57 -19.45 7.30
C PRO A 265 17.03 -20.09 8.61
N LYS A 266 17.60 -21.30 8.51
CA LYS A 266 18.09 -22.08 9.68
C LYS A 266 19.03 -21.30 10.58
N ARG A 267 19.87 -20.40 10.02
CA ARG A 267 20.79 -19.56 10.79
C ARG A 267 20.10 -18.50 11.65
N ALA A 268 18.88 -18.10 11.29
CA ALA A 268 18.08 -17.12 12.02
C ALA A 268 17.18 -17.79 13.08
N VAL A 269 17.77 -18.66 13.94
CA VAL A 269 17.09 -19.57 14.87
C VAL A 269 15.98 -18.88 15.64
N LYS A 270 16.26 -17.76 16.31
CA LYS A 270 15.29 -17.05 17.15
C LYS A 270 14.01 -16.67 16.36
N PHE A 271 14.16 -16.06 15.20
CA PHE A 271 13.03 -15.65 14.36
C PHE A 271 12.28 -16.85 13.80
N ARG A 272 13.02 -17.89 13.43
CA ARG A 272 12.46 -19.13 12.89
C ARG A 272 11.61 -19.88 13.90
N ASP A 273 12.11 -20.08 15.11
CA ASP A 273 11.39 -20.80 16.16
C ASP A 273 10.14 -20.04 16.60
N GLU A 274 10.23 -18.72 16.73
CA GLU A 274 9.07 -17.88 16.98
C GLU A 274 8.04 -18.00 15.85
N ARG A 275 8.48 -17.97 14.60
CA ARG A 275 7.59 -18.09 13.44
C ARG A 275 6.88 -19.43 13.41
N PHE A 276 7.58 -20.54 13.63
CA PHE A 276 6.95 -21.87 13.68
C PHE A 276 5.94 -21.99 14.81
N ALA A 277 6.25 -21.47 15.98
CA ALA A 277 5.31 -21.45 17.10
C ALA A 277 4.04 -20.67 16.80
N ARG A 278 4.16 -19.56 16.05
CA ARG A 278 2.99 -18.79 15.57
C ARG A 278 2.16 -19.57 14.56
N LEU A 279 2.80 -20.16 13.55
CA LEU A 279 2.11 -20.93 12.50
C LEU A 279 1.35 -22.14 13.08
N GLN A 280 1.84 -22.78 14.15
CA GLN A 280 1.08 -23.83 14.83
C GLN A 280 -0.26 -23.32 15.37
N GLY A 281 -0.32 -22.06 15.81
CA GLY A 281 -1.57 -21.45 16.29
C GLY A 281 -2.56 -21.07 15.17
N TRP A 282 -2.16 -21.14 13.89
CA TRP A 282 -3.04 -20.77 12.79
C TRP A 282 -4.11 -21.83 12.48
N LYS A 283 -3.89 -23.09 12.88
CA LYS A 283 -4.76 -24.20 12.53
C LYS A 283 -6.25 -23.93 12.75
N ASP A 284 -6.58 -23.32 13.89
CA ASP A 284 -7.96 -23.04 14.27
C ASP A 284 -8.50 -21.71 13.66
N HIS A 285 -7.65 -20.96 12.96
CA HIS A 285 -7.98 -19.64 12.39
C HIS A 285 -7.99 -19.63 10.85
N THR A 286 -7.55 -20.70 10.19
CA THR A 286 -7.39 -20.78 8.74
C THR A 286 -8.35 -21.77 8.07
N GLU A 287 -9.40 -22.19 8.76
CA GLU A 287 -10.43 -23.04 8.17
C GLU A 287 -11.01 -22.40 6.91
N GLY A 288 -11.13 -23.17 5.83
CA GLY A 288 -11.59 -22.70 4.52
C GLY A 288 -10.56 -21.91 3.72
N MET A 289 -9.35 -21.65 4.23
CA MET A 289 -8.30 -20.88 3.55
C MET A 289 -7.30 -21.81 2.85
N ASN A 290 -7.14 -21.63 1.55
CA ASN A 290 -6.03 -22.20 0.79
C ASN A 290 -4.87 -21.20 0.80
N MET A 291 -3.89 -21.44 1.69
CA MET A 291 -2.77 -20.53 1.92
C MET A 291 -1.66 -20.75 0.90
N ILE A 292 -1.21 -19.68 0.26
CA ILE A 292 -0.09 -19.68 -0.69
C ILE A 292 0.98 -18.73 -0.12
N CYS A 293 2.21 -19.19 -0.03
CA CYS A 293 3.32 -18.36 0.47
C CYS A 293 4.59 -18.55 -0.37
N GLN A 294 5.46 -17.56 -0.29
CA GLN A 294 6.81 -17.65 -0.84
C GLN A 294 7.77 -18.08 0.27
N VAL A 295 8.51 -19.13 0.02
CA VAL A 295 9.54 -19.64 0.92
C VAL A 295 10.85 -19.79 0.19
N ARG A 296 11.94 -19.66 0.92
CA ARG A 296 13.27 -19.93 0.40
C ARG A 296 13.53 -21.44 0.49
N ALA A 297 13.98 -22.03 -0.60
CA ALA A 297 14.49 -23.39 -0.59
C ALA A 297 15.89 -23.41 0.04
N GLU A 298 16.13 -24.25 1.06
CA GLU A 298 17.43 -24.48 1.70
C GLU A 298 17.78 -25.98 1.68
#